data_54777eca0a62c9222521bb6c545db804
#
_entry.id   54777eca0a62c9222521bb6c545db804
#
_cell.length_a   1.000
_cell.length_b   1.000
_cell.length_c   1.000
_cell.angle_alpha   90.00
_cell.angle_beta   90.00
_cell.angle_gamma   90.00
#
_symmetry.space_group_name_H-M   'P 1'
#
loop_
_entity.id
_entity.type
_entity.pdbx_description
1 polymer ?
#
loop_
_entity_poly.entity_id
_entity_poly.type
_entity_poly.pdbx_seq_one_letter_code
_entity_poly.pdbx_strand_id
1 'polypeptide(L)'
;MYKRQGLSFAERLAEEYQVIYGCGNHEYRLKLYPEQYSDLYEKLRERLKKAGICYLENETADLTISGCPVRIYGYAMDRTYYNRFYRGPLPVSELTDHLGKPDPARYGILMAHHPAYRSSYASYGADLTLSGHYHGGVVGLGAHRGLVTPDFRLFSKNCRGLFLTGGTCQIISAGTGEHTIPVRIWNRRELIITDIGKP
;
A
#
# COMPACT_ATOMS: atom_id res chain seq x y z
N MET A 1 -18.50 -0.03 -9.10
CA MET A 1 -19.15 0.75 -8.03
C MET A 1 -18.17 1.11 -6.88
N TYR A 2 -17.39 0.18 -6.39
CA TYR A 2 -16.39 0.35 -5.32
C TYR A 2 -15.36 1.48 -5.50
N LYS A 3 -14.83 1.61 -6.71
CA LYS A 3 -13.76 2.58 -7.01
C LYS A 3 -14.20 4.04 -6.89
N ARG A 4 -15.49 4.33 -7.10
CA ARG A 4 -16.01 5.70 -6.98
C ARG A 4 -16.00 6.20 -5.54
N GLN A 5 -16.33 5.35 -4.57
CA GLN A 5 -16.38 5.74 -3.15
C GLN A 5 -14.99 6.01 -2.57
N GLY A 6 -14.02 5.13 -2.83
CA GLY A 6 -12.63 5.33 -2.38
C GLY A 6 -11.99 6.57 -2.98
N LEU A 7 -12.23 6.80 -4.27
CA LEU A 7 -11.71 7.98 -4.95
C LEU A 7 -12.37 9.28 -4.42
N SER A 8 -13.69 9.29 -4.23
CA SER A 8 -14.38 10.46 -3.64
C SER A 8 -13.96 10.71 -2.18
N PHE A 9 -13.59 9.67 -1.45
CA PHE A 9 -13.02 9.83 -0.12
C PHE A 9 -11.62 10.49 -0.18
N ALA A 10 -10.76 10.04 -1.09
CA ALA A 10 -9.45 10.64 -1.28
C ALA A 10 -9.54 12.11 -1.75
N GLU A 11 -10.47 12.42 -2.67
CA GLU A 11 -10.74 13.78 -3.14
C GLU A 11 -11.17 14.71 -1.98
N ARG A 12 -12.06 14.26 -1.11
CA ARG A 12 -12.47 15.03 0.07
C ARG A 12 -11.33 15.23 1.07
N LEU A 13 -10.46 14.22 1.26
CA LEU A 13 -9.27 14.39 2.09
C LEU A 13 -8.33 15.44 1.50
N ALA A 14 -8.21 15.51 0.18
CA ALA A 14 -7.32 16.43 -0.49
C ALA A 14 -7.78 17.90 -0.41
N GLU A 15 -9.03 18.17 0.00
CA GLU A 15 -9.52 19.52 0.30
C GLU A 15 -8.84 20.12 1.53
N GLU A 16 -8.37 19.28 2.48
CA GLU A 16 -7.80 19.72 3.76
C GLU A 16 -6.36 19.23 4.00
N TYR A 17 -5.95 18.16 3.33
CA TYR A 17 -4.67 17.49 3.58
C TYR A 17 -3.89 17.25 2.30
N GLN A 18 -2.56 17.21 2.42
CA GLN A 18 -1.71 16.71 1.35
C GLN A 18 -1.89 15.19 1.24
N VAL A 19 -2.45 14.71 0.13
CA VAL A 19 -2.73 13.29 -0.09
C VAL A 19 -1.72 12.69 -1.06
N ILE A 20 -1.11 11.59 -0.63
CA ILE A 20 -0.27 10.73 -1.48
C ILE A 20 -1.03 9.42 -1.70
N TYR A 21 -1.21 9.05 -2.95
CA TYR A 21 -1.95 7.86 -3.36
C TYR A 21 -1.01 6.86 -4.02
N GLY A 22 -0.81 5.70 -3.40
CA GLY A 22 0.02 4.62 -3.95
C GLY A 22 -0.78 3.67 -4.85
N CYS A 23 -0.14 3.18 -5.90
CA CYS A 23 -0.71 2.19 -6.80
C CYS A 23 -0.89 0.84 -6.08
N GLY A 24 -2.13 0.35 -6.00
CA GLY A 24 -2.46 -1.00 -5.55
C GLY A 24 -2.74 -1.95 -6.72
N ASN A 25 -3.01 -3.21 -6.38
CA ASN A 25 -3.32 -4.23 -7.40
C ASN A 25 -4.58 -3.92 -8.22
N HIS A 26 -5.51 -3.16 -7.68
CA HIS A 26 -6.73 -2.77 -8.41
C HIS A 26 -6.44 -1.68 -9.44
N GLU A 27 -5.65 -0.68 -9.11
CA GLU A 27 -5.22 0.39 -10.03
C GLU A 27 -4.34 -0.19 -11.13
N TYR A 28 -3.36 -1.00 -10.75
CA TYR A 28 -2.49 -1.70 -11.69
C TYR A 28 -3.26 -2.58 -12.68
N ARG A 29 -4.31 -3.23 -12.21
CA ARG A 29 -5.19 -4.05 -13.04
C ARG A 29 -5.98 -3.23 -14.07
N LEU A 30 -6.38 -2.00 -13.76
CA LEU A 30 -7.03 -1.11 -14.73
C LEU A 30 -6.12 -0.79 -15.90
N LYS A 31 -4.83 -0.57 -15.62
CA LYS A 31 -3.78 -0.31 -16.62
C LYS A 31 -3.51 -1.52 -17.50
N LEU A 32 -3.45 -2.71 -16.90
CA LEU A 32 -3.09 -3.95 -17.62
C LEU A 32 -4.17 -4.47 -18.56
N TYR A 33 -5.43 -4.14 -18.33
CA TYR A 33 -6.56 -4.69 -19.08
C TYR A 33 -7.49 -3.59 -19.63
N PRO A 34 -6.98 -2.72 -20.53
CA PRO A 34 -7.78 -1.65 -21.11
C PRO A 34 -8.97 -2.17 -21.90
N GLU A 35 -8.88 -3.36 -22.49
CA GLU A 35 -9.96 -4.04 -23.20
C GLU A 35 -11.17 -4.37 -22.28
N GLN A 36 -10.90 -4.58 -20.97
CA GLN A 36 -11.93 -4.87 -19.98
C GLN A 36 -12.40 -3.62 -19.23
N TYR A 37 -11.52 -2.67 -19.02
CA TYR A 37 -11.76 -1.50 -18.17
C TYR A 37 -11.86 -0.19 -18.93
N SER A 38 -11.67 -0.23 -20.27
CA SER A 38 -11.69 0.96 -21.11
C SER A 38 -10.72 2.02 -20.59
N ASP A 39 -11.11 3.26 -20.51
CA ASP A 39 -10.36 4.42 -20.09
C ASP A 39 -10.41 4.71 -18.56
N LEU A 40 -10.78 3.71 -17.77
CA LEU A 40 -10.93 3.89 -16.31
C LEU A 40 -9.64 4.23 -15.60
N TYR A 41 -8.49 3.77 -16.11
CA TYR A 41 -7.18 4.10 -15.53
C TYR A 41 -6.85 5.58 -15.77
N GLU A 42 -7.02 6.06 -16.99
CA GLU A 42 -6.79 7.45 -17.37
C GLU A 42 -7.71 8.39 -16.58
N LYS A 43 -9.00 8.05 -16.51
CA LYS A 43 -9.98 8.80 -15.70
C LYS A 43 -9.63 8.84 -14.21
N LEU A 44 -9.10 7.77 -13.68
CA LEU A 44 -8.59 7.74 -12.30
C LEU A 44 -7.46 8.75 -12.13
N ARG A 45 -6.45 8.70 -12.98
CA ARG A 45 -5.29 9.60 -12.92
C ARG A 45 -5.68 11.06 -13.08
N GLU A 46 -6.56 11.36 -14.02
CA GLU A 46 -7.08 12.72 -14.23
C GLU A 46 -7.81 13.25 -12.99
N ARG A 47 -8.65 12.43 -12.35
CA ARG A 47 -9.38 12.82 -11.14
C ARG A 47 -8.43 13.08 -9.99
N LEU A 48 -7.45 12.20 -9.75
CA LEU A 48 -6.44 12.38 -8.72
C LEU A 48 -5.66 13.67 -8.96
N LYS A 49 -5.21 13.90 -10.19
CA LYS A 49 -4.50 15.14 -10.57
C LYS A 49 -5.35 16.39 -10.36
N LYS A 50 -6.62 16.36 -10.75
CA LYS A 50 -7.56 17.48 -10.53
C LYS A 50 -7.75 17.81 -9.05
N ALA A 51 -7.75 16.81 -8.20
CA ALA A 51 -7.87 16.97 -6.77
C ALA A 51 -6.54 17.37 -6.07
N GLY A 52 -5.44 17.55 -6.81
CA GLY A 52 -4.13 17.84 -6.23
C GLY A 52 -3.49 16.66 -5.51
N ILE A 53 -3.97 15.44 -5.75
CA ILE A 53 -3.46 14.22 -5.13
C ILE A 53 -2.21 13.75 -5.88
N CYS A 54 -1.13 13.54 -5.15
CA CYS A 54 0.10 12.96 -5.69
C CYS A 54 -0.07 11.44 -5.84
N TYR A 55 -0.17 10.97 -7.08
CA TYR A 55 -0.26 9.54 -7.39
C TYR A 55 1.12 8.97 -7.71
N LEU A 56 1.52 7.94 -6.97
CA LEU A 56 2.82 7.30 -7.12
C LEU A 56 2.67 5.88 -7.71
N GLU A 57 3.29 5.67 -8.86
CA GLU A 57 3.38 4.40 -9.57
C GLU A 57 4.80 4.20 -10.08
N ASN A 58 5.67 3.57 -9.27
CA ASN A 58 7.11 3.51 -9.46
C ASN A 58 7.76 4.90 -9.53
N GLU A 59 7.30 5.78 -8.68
CA GLU A 59 7.72 7.17 -8.58
C GLU A 59 8.00 7.54 -7.12
N THR A 60 8.69 8.66 -6.92
CA THR A 60 8.99 9.19 -5.58
C THR A 60 8.45 10.60 -5.41
N ALA A 61 8.14 10.97 -4.18
CA ALA A 61 7.75 12.32 -3.80
C ALA A 61 8.58 12.79 -2.60
N ASP A 62 9.09 14.02 -2.67
CA ASP A 62 9.82 14.67 -1.59
C ASP A 62 8.90 15.61 -0.83
N LEU A 63 8.95 15.52 0.50
CA LEU A 63 8.17 16.32 1.42
C LEU A 63 9.07 16.86 2.52
N THR A 64 8.58 17.90 3.20
CA THR A 64 9.15 18.35 4.46
C THR A 64 8.03 18.31 5.50
N ILE A 65 8.18 17.50 6.53
CA ILE A 65 7.20 17.35 7.60
C ILE A 65 7.86 17.82 8.90
N SER A 66 7.32 18.90 9.47
CA SER A 66 7.87 19.51 10.71
C SER A 66 9.38 19.79 10.62
N GLY A 67 9.87 20.23 9.47
CA GLY A 67 11.28 20.49 9.23
C GLY A 67 12.14 19.25 8.91
N CYS A 68 11.56 18.05 8.99
CA CYS A 68 12.22 16.79 8.63
C CYS A 68 12.05 16.50 7.14
N PRO A 69 13.15 16.28 6.38
CA PRO A 69 13.05 15.85 4.98
C PRO A 69 12.58 14.41 4.90
N VAL A 70 11.50 14.18 4.17
CA VAL A 70 10.87 12.86 3.96
C VAL A 70 10.83 12.55 2.48
N ARG A 71 11.14 11.31 2.11
CA ARG A 71 10.92 10.79 0.75
C ARG A 71 9.98 9.61 0.78
N ILE A 72 8.92 9.72 -0.03
CA ILE A 72 7.95 8.66 -0.22
C ILE A 72 8.28 7.93 -1.52
N TYR A 73 8.40 6.62 -1.44
CA TYR A 73 8.65 5.70 -2.53
C TYR A 73 7.38 4.93 -2.83
N GLY A 74 6.75 5.15 -3.97
CA GLY A 74 5.52 4.47 -4.38
C GLY A 74 5.82 3.29 -5.29
N TYR A 75 5.83 2.07 -4.76
CA TYR A 75 6.11 0.85 -5.51
C TYR A 75 4.84 0.25 -6.12
N ALA A 76 4.76 0.25 -7.44
CA ALA A 76 3.73 -0.46 -8.20
C ALA A 76 4.25 -1.85 -8.56
N MET A 77 3.86 -2.83 -7.76
CA MET A 77 4.30 -4.22 -7.87
C MET A 77 3.81 -4.90 -9.14
N ASP A 78 4.68 -5.65 -9.81
CA ASP A 78 4.31 -6.46 -10.97
C ASP A 78 3.28 -7.56 -10.62
N ARG A 79 2.47 -7.90 -11.60
CA ARG A 79 1.41 -8.92 -11.49
C ARG A 79 1.93 -10.27 -11.00
N THR A 80 3.14 -10.64 -11.34
CA THR A 80 3.77 -11.91 -10.95
C THR A 80 3.75 -12.09 -9.44
N TYR A 81 4.04 -11.00 -8.69
CA TYR A 81 4.10 -11.03 -7.23
C TYR A 81 2.72 -10.99 -6.56
N TYR A 82 1.66 -10.65 -7.30
CA TYR A 82 0.27 -10.80 -6.85
C TYR A 82 -0.31 -12.19 -7.14
N ASN A 83 0.42 -13.04 -7.86
CA ASN A 83 -0.07 -14.37 -8.16
C ASN A 83 -0.09 -15.23 -6.89
N ARG A 84 -1.29 -15.68 -6.51
CA ARG A 84 -1.51 -16.52 -5.32
C ARG A 84 -0.72 -17.83 -5.30
N PHE A 85 -0.24 -18.30 -6.45
CA PHE A 85 0.60 -19.51 -6.56
C PHE A 85 2.10 -19.18 -6.53
N TYR A 86 2.48 -17.92 -6.65
CA TYR A 86 3.87 -17.52 -6.55
C TYR A 86 4.35 -17.66 -5.10
N ARG A 87 5.49 -18.32 -4.90
CA ARG A 87 6.09 -18.55 -3.58
C ARG A 87 7.53 -18.05 -3.49
N GLY A 88 8.04 -17.47 -4.57
CA GLY A 88 9.37 -16.89 -4.61
C GLY A 88 9.46 -15.59 -3.78
N PRO A 89 10.68 -15.13 -3.47
CA PRO A 89 10.90 -13.83 -2.89
C PRO A 89 10.62 -12.71 -3.91
N LEU A 90 10.41 -11.50 -3.43
CA LEU A 90 10.56 -10.29 -4.23
C LEU A 90 12.04 -9.90 -4.20
N PRO A 91 12.77 -9.91 -5.32
CA PRO A 91 14.15 -9.43 -5.34
C PRO A 91 14.23 -7.95 -4.93
N VAL A 92 15.25 -7.58 -4.17
CA VAL A 92 15.45 -6.16 -3.80
C VAL A 92 15.74 -5.30 -5.03
N SER A 93 16.33 -5.89 -6.08
CA SER A 93 16.53 -5.24 -7.37
C SER A 93 15.24 -4.69 -7.99
N GLU A 94 14.12 -5.38 -7.83
CA GLU A 94 12.80 -4.89 -8.27
C GLU A 94 12.47 -3.50 -7.66
N LEU A 95 12.81 -3.31 -6.40
CA LEU A 95 12.60 -2.02 -5.74
C LEU A 95 13.64 -0.99 -6.19
N THR A 96 14.91 -1.38 -6.25
CA THR A 96 16.00 -0.45 -6.60
C THR A 96 15.99 -0.03 -8.07
N ASP A 97 15.55 -0.91 -8.97
CA ASP A 97 15.48 -0.62 -10.40
C ASP A 97 14.33 0.36 -10.72
N HIS A 98 13.22 0.27 -9.95
CA HIS A 98 12.08 1.17 -10.12
C HIS A 98 12.19 2.47 -9.34
N LEU A 99 12.76 2.45 -8.14
CA LEU A 99 12.69 3.57 -7.18
C LEU A 99 14.05 4.17 -6.84
N GLY A 100 15.14 3.54 -7.31
CA GLY A 100 16.48 3.87 -6.84
C GLY A 100 16.74 3.34 -5.42
N LYS A 101 17.90 3.66 -4.86
CA LYS A 101 18.22 3.35 -3.47
C LYS A 101 17.60 4.39 -2.54
N PRO A 102 17.21 4.02 -1.31
CA PRO A 102 16.77 4.98 -0.31
C PRO A 102 17.85 6.05 -0.05
N ASP A 103 17.40 7.28 0.07
CA ASP A 103 18.26 8.42 0.39
C ASP A 103 18.51 8.46 1.91
N PRO A 104 19.73 8.24 2.39
CA PRO A 104 20.01 8.19 3.83
C PRO A 104 19.90 9.55 4.52
N ALA A 105 19.81 10.65 3.77
CA ALA A 105 19.59 11.98 4.32
C ALA A 105 18.13 12.32 4.58
N ARG A 106 17.20 11.41 4.26
CA ARG A 106 15.75 11.60 4.36
C ARG A 106 15.10 10.45 5.11
N TYR A 107 14.03 10.74 5.83
CA TYR A 107 13.18 9.67 6.35
C TYR A 107 12.44 9.00 5.18
N GLY A 108 12.72 7.72 4.95
CA GLY A 108 12.19 6.97 3.82
C GLY A 108 10.87 6.27 4.16
N ILE A 109 9.80 6.56 3.40
CA ILE A 109 8.52 5.85 3.52
C ILE A 109 8.27 5.08 2.22
N LEU A 110 8.25 3.74 2.29
CA LEU A 110 7.89 2.87 1.18
C LEU A 110 6.40 2.55 1.20
N MET A 111 5.66 2.95 0.18
CA MET A 111 4.29 2.51 -0.07
C MET A 111 4.32 1.27 -0.95
N ALA A 112 4.20 0.08 -0.36
CA ALA A 112 4.20 -1.21 -1.04
C ALA A 112 2.94 -1.98 -0.67
N HIS A 113 1.97 -2.03 -1.60
CA HIS A 113 0.60 -2.50 -1.29
C HIS A 113 0.55 -3.93 -0.76
N HIS A 114 1.35 -4.86 -1.28
CA HIS A 114 1.33 -6.28 -0.88
C HIS A 114 2.23 -6.55 0.34
N PRO A 115 1.72 -7.00 1.49
CA PRO A 115 2.50 -7.09 2.73
C PRO A 115 3.40 -8.33 2.84
N ALA A 116 3.32 -9.29 1.92
CA ALA A 116 4.01 -10.58 2.04
C ALA A 116 5.54 -10.49 1.94
N TYR A 117 6.07 -9.43 1.34
CA TYR A 117 7.50 -9.30 1.00
C TYR A 117 8.28 -8.45 2.01
N ARG A 118 7.90 -8.55 3.29
CA ARG A 118 8.51 -7.77 4.38
C ARG A 118 10.03 -7.81 4.40
N SER A 119 10.63 -8.99 4.22
CA SER A 119 12.09 -9.15 4.23
C SER A 119 12.74 -8.34 3.10
N SER A 120 12.12 -8.31 1.92
CA SER A 120 12.61 -7.55 0.77
C SER A 120 12.49 -6.03 1.02
N TYR A 121 11.39 -5.60 1.65
CA TYR A 121 11.19 -4.20 2.02
C TYR A 121 12.18 -3.76 3.10
N ALA A 122 12.44 -4.61 4.10
CA ALA A 122 13.46 -4.35 5.10
C ALA A 122 14.86 -4.27 4.48
N SER A 123 15.18 -5.16 3.54
CA SER A 123 16.47 -5.15 2.82
C SER A 123 16.60 -3.98 1.84
N TYR A 124 15.49 -3.42 1.35
CA TYR A 124 15.49 -2.19 0.56
C TYR A 124 15.97 -1.01 1.41
N GLY A 125 15.58 -0.95 2.69
CA GLY A 125 16.13 -0.03 3.67
C GLY A 125 15.37 1.29 3.83
N ALA A 126 14.08 1.36 3.44
CA ALA A 126 13.22 2.46 3.87
C ALA A 126 12.88 2.32 5.36
N ASP A 127 12.76 3.43 6.09
CA ASP A 127 12.51 3.44 7.54
C ASP A 127 11.14 2.89 7.89
N LEU A 128 10.14 3.21 7.07
CA LEU A 128 8.76 2.79 7.24
C LEU A 128 8.20 2.21 5.93
N THR A 129 7.55 1.06 6.01
CA THR A 129 6.76 0.50 4.90
C THR A 129 5.28 0.53 5.23
N LEU A 130 4.47 1.06 4.32
CA LEU A 130 3.01 1.06 4.40
C LEU A 130 2.43 0.04 3.43
N SER A 131 1.59 -0.86 3.95
CA SER A 131 0.98 -1.94 3.17
C SER A 131 -0.51 -2.10 3.49
N GLY A 132 -1.24 -2.71 2.55
CA GLY A 132 -2.65 -3.05 2.72
C GLY A 132 -2.95 -4.46 2.22
N HIS A 133 -3.72 -4.59 1.15
CA HIS A 133 -4.03 -5.79 0.37
C HIS A 133 -4.79 -6.90 1.10
N TYR A 134 -4.41 -7.24 2.33
CA TYR A 134 -5.01 -8.36 3.06
C TYR A 134 -6.33 -8.03 3.73
N HIS A 135 -6.72 -6.75 3.77
CA HIS A 135 -7.97 -6.28 4.39
C HIS A 135 -8.18 -6.80 5.82
N GLY A 136 -7.14 -7.17 6.53
CA GLY A 136 -7.21 -7.82 7.85
C GLY A 136 -7.65 -9.29 7.82
N GLY A 137 -7.82 -9.87 6.62
CA GLY A 137 -8.46 -11.17 6.37
C GLY A 137 -9.99 -11.08 6.35
N VAL A 138 -10.68 -12.07 5.79
CA VAL A 138 -12.16 -12.10 5.75
C VAL A 138 -12.72 -12.22 7.16
N VAL A 139 -12.12 -13.08 8.00
CA VAL A 139 -12.41 -13.24 9.41
C VAL A 139 -11.18 -12.85 10.23
N GLY A 140 -11.33 -11.91 11.13
CA GLY A 140 -10.27 -11.50 12.05
C GLY A 140 -10.12 -12.50 13.19
N LEU A 141 -8.88 -12.88 13.50
CA LEU A 141 -8.55 -13.78 14.59
C LEU A 141 -7.62 -13.05 15.59
N GLY A 142 -8.14 -12.01 16.24
CA GLY A 142 -7.38 -11.16 17.16
C GLY A 142 -6.61 -10.04 16.48
N ALA A 143 -5.55 -9.53 17.12
CA ALA A 143 -4.90 -8.28 16.74
C ALA A 143 -4.24 -8.28 15.35
N HIS A 144 -3.56 -9.38 14.96
CA HIS A 144 -2.72 -9.42 13.77
C HIS A 144 -3.09 -10.53 12.78
N ARG A 145 -4.00 -11.42 13.16
CA ARG A 145 -4.30 -12.65 12.42
C ARG A 145 -5.60 -12.53 11.62
N GLY A 146 -5.61 -13.18 10.46
CA GLY A 146 -6.81 -13.39 9.66
C GLY A 146 -6.96 -14.86 9.28
N LEU A 147 -8.19 -15.36 9.23
CA LEU A 147 -8.47 -16.76 8.88
C LEU A 147 -8.13 -17.05 7.42
N VAL A 148 -8.54 -16.16 6.52
CA VAL A 148 -8.29 -16.27 5.07
C VAL A 148 -7.87 -14.92 4.51
N THR A 149 -6.75 -14.89 3.80
CA THR A 149 -6.32 -13.70 3.04
C THR A 149 -6.82 -13.76 1.60
N PRO A 150 -6.74 -12.65 0.83
CA PRO A 150 -6.99 -12.63 -0.61
C PRO A 150 -6.20 -13.69 -1.41
N ASP A 151 -5.00 -14.02 -0.95
CA ASP A 151 -4.12 -15.01 -1.56
C ASP A 151 -4.45 -16.45 -1.13
N PHE A 152 -5.61 -16.66 -0.49
CA PHE A 152 -6.03 -17.97 0.08
C PHE A 152 -5.06 -18.56 1.10
N ARG A 153 -4.27 -17.73 1.78
CA ARG A 153 -3.48 -18.19 2.92
C ARG A 153 -4.39 -18.32 4.14
N LEU A 154 -4.41 -19.52 4.71
CA LEU A 154 -5.17 -19.80 5.92
C LEU A 154 -4.32 -19.39 7.14
N PHE A 155 -5.02 -18.91 8.20
CA PHE A 155 -4.40 -18.57 9.49
C PHE A 155 -3.20 -17.64 9.39
N SER A 156 -3.25 -16.68 8.46
CA SER A 156 -2.16 -15.72 8.28
C SER A 156 -1.93 -14.90 9.54
N LYS A 157 -0.66 -14.84 9.97
CA LYS A 157 -0.25 -14.12 11.19
C LYS A 157 -0.01 -12.61 10.98
N ASN A 158 0.01 -12.16 9.74
CA ASN A 158 0.46 -10.81 9.35
C ASN A 158 -0.58 -10.12 8.47
N CYS A 159 -1.85 -10.08 8.92
CA CYS A 159 -2.93 -9.50 8.13
C CYS A 159 -3.12 -8.00 8.39
N ARG A 160 -2.69 -7.51 9.55
CA ARG A 160 -2.75 -6.11 9.97
C ARG A 160 -1.86 -5.85 11.18
N GLY A 161 -1.51 -4.59 11.41
CA GLY A 161 -0.73 -4.14 12.55
C GLY A 161 0.68 -3.67 12.21
N LEU A 162 1.49 -3.46 13.24
CA LEU A 162 2.86 -2.98 13.15
C LEU A 162 3.83 -4.13 13.35
N PHE A 163 4.85 -4.20 12.49
CA PHE A 163 5.85 -5.26 12.49
C PHE A 163 7.24 -4.67 12.30
N LEU A 164 8.19 -5.11 13.14
CA LEU A 164 9.58 -4.72 13.06
C LEU A 164 10.41 -5.83 12.40
N THR A 165 11.31 -5.47 11.51
CA THR A 165 12.21 -6.40 10.83
C THR A 165 13.50 -5.67 10.44
N GLY A 166 14.66 -6.13 10.92
CA GLY A 166 15.96 -5.58 10.53
C GLY A 166 16.12 -4.08 10.80
N GLY A 167 15.49 -3.56 11.86
CA GLY A 167 15.53 -2.13 12.18
C GLY A 167 14.53 -1.26 11.41
N THR A 168 13.77 -1.83 10.47
CA THR A 168 12.70 -1.14 9.72
C THR A 168 11.34 -1.49 10.28
N CYS A 169 10.36 -0.60 10.07
CA CYS A 169 8.98 -0.78 10.50
C CYS A 169 8.06 -1.03 9.28
N GLN A 170 7.15 -2.01 9.40
CA GLN A 170 6.05 -2.17 8.44
C GLN A 170 4.71 -2.04 9.14
N ILE A 171 3.85 -1.16 8.62
CA ILE A 171 2.45 -1.04 9.01
C ILE A 171 1.60 -1.69 7.93
N ILE A 172 0.76 -2.64 8.33
CA ILE A 172 -0.21 -3.30 7.46
C ILE A 172 -1.61 -2.89 7.91
N SER A 173 -2.33 -2.16 7.04
CA SER A 173 -3.69 -1.73 7.31
C SER A 173 -4.73 -2.74 6.84
N ALA A 174 -5.77 -2.96 7.65
CA ALA A 174 -6.97 -3.63 7.20
C ALA A 174 -7.83 -2.73 6.29
N GLY A 175 -7.56 -1.44 6.26
CA GLY A 175 -8.23 -0.46 5.41
C GLY A 175 -9.73 -0.34 5.65
N THR A 176 -10.36 0.50 4.84
CA THR A 176 -11.81 0.78 4.91
C THR A 176 -12.61 0.01 3.86
N GLY A 177 -11.97 -0.49 2.81
CA GLY A 177 -12.58 -1.22 1.70
C GLY A 177 -12.97 -2.65 2.07
N GLU A 178 -13.78 -3.27 1.24
CA GLU A 178 -14.16 -4.68 1.36
C GLU A 178 -13.40 -5.54 0.35
N HIS A 179 -13.27 -6.81 0.65
CA HIS A 179 -12.70 -7.82 -0.23
C HIS A 179 -13.69 -8.22 -1.35
N THR A 180 -13.28 -9.15 -2.21
CA THR A 180 -14.13 -9.79 -3.24
C THR A 180 -15.43 -10.36 -2.64
N ILE A 181 -15.36 -10.92 -1.43
CA ILE A 181 -16.51 -11.27 -0.61
C ILE A 181 -16.75 -10.07 0.30
N PRO A 182 -17.89 -9.35 0.17
CA PRO A 182 -18.17 -8.13 0.91
C PRO A 182 -18.60 -8.44 2.37
N VAL A 183 -17.82 -9.25 3.05
CA VAL A 183 -18.07 -9.68 4.44
C VAL A 183 -16.80 -9.48 5.26
N ARG A 184 -16.95 -8.86 6.41
CA ARG A 184 -15.93 -8.76 7.46
C ARG A 184 -16.50 -9.29 8.76
N ILE A 185 -15.91 -10.35 9.30
CA ILE A 185 -16.28 -10.93 10.59
C ILE A 185 -15.16 -10.68 11.57
N TRP A 186 -15.46 -10.03 12.72
CA TRP A 186 -14.46 -9.62 13.73
C TRP A 186 -13.26 -8.86 13.16
N ASN A 187 -13.45 -8.20 12.05
CA ASN A 187 -12.46 -7.48 11.29
C ASN A 187 -13.00 -6.09 10.95
N ARG A 188 -12.86 -5.13 11.88
CA ARG A 188 -13.35 -3.76 11.70
C ARG A 188 -12.54 -3.04 10.63
N ARG A 189 -13.22 -2.10 9.93
CA ARG A 189 -12.53 -1.11 9.09
C ARG A 189 -11.66 -0.23 9.98
N GLU A 190 -10.51 0.17 9.47
CA GLU A 190 -9.59 1.01 10.22
C GLU A 190 -8.99 2.12 9.36
N LEU A 191 -8.72 3.23 10.00
CA LEU A 191 -7.83 4.29 9.56
C LEU A 191 -6.67 4.33 10.57
N ILE A 192 -5.44 4.30 10.07
CA ILE A 192 -4.26 4.31 10.93
C ILE A 192 -3.72 5.74 10.97
N ILE A 193 -3.57 6.27 12.17
CA ILE A 193 -2.86 7.52 12.44
C ILE A 193 -1.50 7.14 13.01
N THR A 194 -0.44 7.68 12.43
CA THR A 194 0.94 7.36 12.83
C THR A 194 1.68 8.67 13.11
N ASP A 195 2.18 8.78 14.33
CA ASP A 195 3.13 9.84 14.69
C ASP A 195 4.55 9.36 14.36
N ILE A 196 5.25 10.13 13.55
CA ILE A 196 6.65 9.88 13.18
C ILE A 196 7.50 10.90 13.91
N GLY A 197 8.28 10.44 14.87
CA GLY A 197 9.14 11.29 15.68
C GLY A 197 10.27 10.49 16.33
N LYS A 198 11.22 11.21 16.92
CA LYS A 198 12.17 10.59 17.85
C LYS A 198 11.43 10.28 19.16
N PRO A 199 11.72 9.13 19.78
CA PRO A 199 11.20 8.82 21.12
C PRO A 199 11.69 9.82 22.14
#